data_069ffa6cc17aede67141f82bb241bbbf
#
_entry.id   069ffa6cc17aede67141f82bb241bbbf
#
_cell.length_a   1.000
_cell.length_b   1.000
_cell.length_c   1.000
_cell.angle_alpha   90.00
_cell.angle_beta   90.00
_cell.angle_gamma   90.00
#
_symmetry.space_group_name_H-M   'P 1'
#
loop_
_entity.id
_entity.type
_entity.pdbx_description
1 polymer ?
#
loop_
_entity_poly.entity_id
_entity_poly.type
_entity_poly.pdbx_seq_one_letter_code
_entity_poly.pdbx_strand_id
1 'polypeptide(L)'
;MNTHPTAIISDSAKIAKGVEVGPYTVIGENVEIGTGCVIDSHVVINGPTRIGENNHIYQFCSIGDDPQDKKYRGESTRLEIGDANTIREFCTISRGTLQGDGTTRIGNDNWIMAYVHIAHDCVIGSHCIFANNATLAGHVRVGDWTIFGGFTGAHQFCRIGAHAFLGMYAAINQDVPAYTMIGGQPTAPKGINSEGLKRRGFSGDQIRNIRNAYKIVYRSGAKLSKAIKDLESMVAEQPEIEIFVDSLKSSERGIIR
;
A
#
# COMPACT_ATOMS: atom_id res chain seq x y z
N MET A 1 22.60 17.61 -8.89
CA MET A 1 21.30 17.48 -9.57
C MET A 1 21.59 17.34 -11.06
N ASN A 2 21.11 16.28 -11.66
CA ASN A 2 21.23 16.04 -13.11
C ASN A 2 19.83 16.23 -13.72
N THR A 3 19.52 17.47 -14.12
CA THR A 3 18.19 17.84 -14.62
C THR A 3 18.24 18.06 -16.10
N HIS A 4 17.36 17.40 -16.85
CA HIS A 4 17.25 17.63 -18.29
C HIS A 4 16.76 19.05 -18.57
N PRO A 5 17.31 19.76 -19.60
CA PRO A 5 16.96 21.19 -19.87
C PRO A 5 15.49 21.44 -20.19
N THR A 6 14.73 20.42 -20.59
CA THR A 6 13.28 20.54 -20.87
C THR A 6 12.39 20.24 -19.66
N ALA A 7 12.95 19.89 -18.50
CA ALA A 7 12.18 19.73 -17.27
C ALA A 7 11.72 21.10 -16.76
N ILE A 8 10.50 21.16 -16.23
CA ILE A 8 9.92 22.35 -15.62
C ILE A 8 9.85 22.11 -14.12
N ILE A 9 10.59 22.91 -13.33
CA ILE A 9 10.69 22.75 -11.89
C ILE A 9 10.31 24.09 -11.23
N SER A 10 9.36 24.04 -10.30
CA SER A 10 8.98 25.22 -9.52
C SER A 10 10.13 25.72 -8.64
N ASP A 11 10.26 27.03 -8.49
CA ASP A 11 11.26 27.67 -7.62
C ASP A 11 11.10 27.28 -6.13
N SER A 12 9.90 26.88 -5.72
CA SER A 12 9.62 26.41 -4.35
C SER A 12 9.93 24.93 -4.11
N ALA A 13 10.23 24.16 -5.18
CA ALA A 13 10.59 22.75 -5.06
C ALA A 13 11.98 22.58 -4.44
N LYS A 14 12.10 21.62 -3.52
CA LYS A 14 13.36 21.28 -2.86
C LYS A 14 13.86 19.93 -3.35
N ILE A 15 14.87 19.95 -4.20
CA ILE A 15 15.43 18.74 -4.80
C ILE A 15 16.85 18.54 -4.25
N ALA A 16 17.06 17.38 -3.61
CA ALA A 16 18.34 17.01 -3.00
C ALA A 16 19.43 16.75 -4.06
N LYS A 17 20.68 16.67 -3.59
CA LYS A 17 21.81 16.31 -4.44
C LYS A 17 21.67 14.88 -4.96
N GLY A 18 22.13 14.62 -6.20
CA GLY A 18 22.12 13.29 -6.80
C GLY A 18 20.76 12.86 -7.36
N VAL A 19 19.75 13.72 -7.32
CA VAL A 19 18.47 13.46 -8.01
C VAL A 19 18.67 13.64 -9.50
N GLU A 20 18.13 12.71 -10.29
CA GLU A 20 18.06 12.77 -11.74
C GLU A 20 16.64 13.09 -12.18
N VAL A 21 16.47 14.08 -13.07
CA VAL A 21 15.17 14.49 -13.60
C VAL A 21 15.19 14.44 -15.11
N GLY A 22 14.36 13.58 -15.67
CA GLY A 22 14.25 13.31 -17.10
C GLY A 22 13.56 14.42 -17.90
N PRO A 23 13.57 14.31 -19.26
CA PRO A 23 12.98 15.31 -20.13
C PRO A 23 11.47 15.43 -19.97
N TYR A 24 10.96 16.67 -20.12
CA TYR A 24 9.53 17.01 -20.06
C TYR A 24 8.82 16.65 -18.75
N THR A 25 9.58 16.41 -17.69
CA THR A 25 9.04 16.20 -16.34
C THR A 25 8.66 17.56 -15.74
N VAL A 26 7.52 17.59 -15.05
CA VAL A 26 7.00 18.77 -14.36
C VAL A 26 6.99 18.51 -12.85
N ILE A 27 7.71 19.34 -12.09
CA ILE A 27 7.74 19.31 -10.62
C ILE A 27 7.14 20.64 -10.11
N GLY A 28 5.98 20.52 -9.49
CA GLY A 28 5.18 21.64 -9.02
C GLY A 28 5.68 22.25 -7.71
N GLU A 29 4.89 23.17 -7.18
CA GLU A 29 5.17 23.90 -5.94
C GLU A 29 5.13 22.97 -4.71
N ASN A 30 5.94 23.29 -3.70
CA ASN A 30 5.97 22.57 -2.41
C ASN A 30 6.25 21.05 -2.55
N VAL A 31 7.02 20.64 -3.57
CA VAL A 31 7.53 19.29 -3.72
C VAL A 31 8.92 19.18 -3.10
N GLU A 32 9.14 18.15 -2.27
CA GLU A 32 10.44 17.81 -1.69
C GLU A 32 10.87 16.43 -2.15
N ILE A 33 12.08 16.30 -2.73
CA ILE A 33 12.62 15.02 -3.24
C ILE A 33 13.98 14.74 -2.58
N GLY A 34 14.08 13.57 -1.92
CA GLY A 34 15.28 13.09 -1.26
C GLY A 34 16.39 12.64 -2.20
N THR A 35 17.55 12.39 -1.63
CA THR A 35 18.79 12.02 -2.34
C THR A 35 18.63 10.73 -3.18
N GLY A 36 19.28 10.67 -4.32
CA GLY A 36 19.40 9.44 -5.14
C GLY A 36 18.14 9.02 -5.87
N CYS A 37 17.10 9.86 -5.88
CA CYS A 37 15.90 9.59 -6.67
C CYS A 37 16.14 9.75 -8.17
N VAL A 38 15.48 8.89 -8.94
CA VAL A 38 15.43 8.95 -10.41
C VAL A 38 13.99 9.21 -10.82
N ILE A 39 13.76 10.34 -11.50
CA ILE A 39 12.46 10.74 -12.04
C ILE A 39 12.59 10.70 -13.56
N ASP A 40 11.93 9.74 -14.19
CA ASP A 40 12.02 9.55 -15.64
C ASP A 40 11.30 10.66 -16.41
N SER A 41 11.22 10.53 -17.73
CA SER A 41 10.60 11.54 -18.60
C SER A 41 9.09 11.63 -18.41
N HIS A 42 8.51 12.82 -18.65
CA HIS A 42 7.05 13.03 -18.67
C HIS A 42 6.35 12.65 -17.34
N VAL A 43 7.03 12.73 -16.22
CA VAL A 43 6.42 12.57 -14.89
C VAL A 43 5.87 13.91 -14.45
N VAL A 44 4.69 13.91 -13.83
CA VAL A 44 4.11 15.10 -13.19
C VAL A 44 4.07 14.84 -11.68
N ILE A 45 4.72 15.72 -10.90
CA ILE A 45 4.70 15.68 -9.44
C ILE A 45 4.11 16.99 -8.94
N ASN A 46 2.94 16.92 -8.33
CA ASN A 46 2.26 18.05 -7.72
C ASN A 46 2.44 18.04 -6.19
N GLY A 47 2.54 19.21 -5.60
CA GLY A 47 2.68 19.38 -4.14
C GLY A 47 1.40 19.88 -3.46
N PRO A 48 1.38 19.83 -2.13
CA PRO A 48 2.45 19.42 -1.21
C PRO A 48 2.75 17.90 -1.25
N THR A 49 3.97 17.55 -1.68
CA THR A 49 4.42 16.17 -1.78
C THR A 49 5.85 16.02 -1.27
N ARG A 50 6.08 15.06 -0.37
CA ARG A 50 7.41 14.68 0.07
C ARG A 50 7.74 13.27 -0.42
N ILE A 51 8.86 13.13 -1.11
CA ILE A 51 9.42 11.88 -1.59
C ILE A 51 10.75 11.66 -0.87
N GLY A 52 10.92 10.50 -0.23
CA GLY A 52 12.15 10.11 0.46
C GLY A 52 13.31 9.86 -0.49
N GLU A 53 14.26 9.03 -0.06
CA GLU A 53 15.50 8.78 -0.78
C GLU A 53 15.41 7.56 -1.69
N ASN A 54 16.25 7.51 -2.74
CA ASN A 54 16.45 6.36 -3.62
C ASN A 54 15.18 5.81 -4.28
N ASN A 55 14.17 6.65 -4.51
CA ASN A 55 12.98 6.25 -5.25
C ASN A 55 13.21 6.33 -6.76
N HIS A 56 12.60 5.41 -7.52
CA HIS A 56 12.56 5.46 -8.97
C HIS A 56 11.11 5.61 -9.47
N ILE A 57 10.81 6.72 -10.11
CA ILE A 57 9.49 7.03 -10.67
C ILE A 57 9.60 7.03 -12.19
N TYR A 58 8.95 6.06 -12.80
CA TYR A 58 8.96 5.86 -14.24
C TYR A 58 8.04 6.84 -14.98
N GLN A 59 8.24 6.93 -16.28
CA GLN A 59 7.57 7.87 -17.16
C GLN A 59 6.03 7.80 -17.09
N PHE A 60 5.39 8.95 -17.35
CA PHE A 60 3.94 9.13 -17.42
C PHE A 60 3.19 8.91 -16.09
N CYS A 61 3.86 8.98 -14.95
CA CYS A 61 3.21 8.97 -13.65
C CYS A 61 2.64 10.35 -13.29
N SER A 62 1.49 10.36 -12.58
CA SER A 62 0.91 11.54 -11.92
C SER A 62 0.94 11.33 -10.41
N ILE A 63 1.82 12.05 -9.74
CA ILE A 63 2.13 11.90 -8.31
C ILE A 63 1.72 13.14 -7.55
N GLY A 64 0.95 12.96 -6.48
CA GLY A 64 0.55 14.06 -5.59
C GLY A 64 -0.49 14.99 -6.20
N ASP A 65 -1.26 14.54 -7.17
CA ASP A 65 -2.35 15.33 -7.74
C ASP A 65 -3.56 15.40 -6.79
N ASP A 66 -4.48 16.29 -7.09
CA ASP A 66 -5.72 16.47 -6.33
C ASP A 66 -6.48 15.16 -6.17
N PRO A 67 -7.11 14.94 -5.00
CA PRO A 67 -7.99 13.80 -4.80
C PRO A 67 -9.12 13.74 -5.82
N GLN A 68 -9.39 12.55 -6.37
CA GLN A 68 -10.54 12.31 -7.25
C GLN A 68 -11.85 12.18 -6.43
N ASP A 69 -12.00 13.01 -5.40
CA ASP A 69 -13.21 13.09 -4.58
C ASP A 69 -14.00 14.37 -4.93
N LYS A 70 -15.26 14.21 -5.29
CA LYS A 70 -16.17 15.33 -5.59
C LYS A 70 -16.35 16.33 -4.43
N LYS A 71 -16.00 15.95 -3.21
CA LYS A 71 -16.06 16.82 -2.03
C LYS A 71 -14.84 17.71 -1.87
N TYR A 72 -13.71 17.36 -2.49
CA TYR A 72 -12.49 18.14 -2.43
C TYR A 72 -12.70 19.55 -3.00
N ARG A 73 -12.19 20.57 -2.33
CA ARG A 73 -12.34 21.98 -2.67
C ARG A 73 -11.02 22.75 -2.77
N GLY A 74 -9.89 22.02 -2.89
CA GLY A 74 -8.57 22.65 -2.94
C GLY A 74 -7.94 22.84 -1.57
N GLU A 75 -8.34 22.06 -0.58
CA GLU A 75 -7.78 22.11 0.77
C GLU A 75 -6.30 21.72 0.77
N SER A 76 -5.55 22.32 1.71
CA SER A 76 -4.12 22.03 1.87
C SER A 76 -3.92 20.64 2.47
N THR A 77 -3.73 19.66 1.59
CA THR A 77 -3.46 18.25 1.92
C THR A 77 -2.17 17.79 1.27
N ARG A 78 -1.66 16.61 1.61
CA ARG A 78 -0.33 16.20 1.15
C ARG A 78 -0.21 14.71 0.84
N LEU A 79 0.89 14.38 0.16
CA LEU A 79 1.39 13.04 -0.09
C LEU A 79 2.76 12.87 0.56
N GLU A 80 2.97 11.76 1.25
CA GLU A 80 4.26 11.35 1.80
C GLU A 80 4.64 9.97 1.24
N ILE A 81 5.79 9.89 0.57
CA ILE A 81 6.38 8.66 0.04
C ILE A 81 7.72 8.45 0.75
N GLY A 82 7.92 7.26 1.31
CA GLY A 82 9.17 6.84 1.95
C GLY A 82 10.30 6.59 0.96
N ASP A 83 11.21 5.71 1.33
CA ASP A 83 12.46 5.48 0.62
C ASP A 83 12.41 4.23 -0.27
N ALA A 84 13.28 4.17 -1.27
CA ALA A 84 13.55 2.99 -2.09
C ALA A 84 12.34 2.37 -2.81
N ASN A 85 11.29 3.15 -3.07
CA ASN A 85 10.15 2.67 -3.82
C ASN A 85 10.42 2.69 -5.33
N THR A 86 9.91 1.69 -6.04
CA THR A 86 9.85 1.67 -7.50
C THR A 86 8.41 1.87 -7.94
N ILE A 87 8.14 2.97 -8.63
CA ILE A 87 6.81 3.35 -9.15
C ILE A 87 6.88 3.31 -10.67
N ARG A 88 6.28 2.28 -11.25
CA ARG A 88 6.28 2.04 -12.69
C ARG A 88 5.36 3.01 -13.43
N GLU A 89 5.44 2.97 -14.72
CA GLU A 89 4.78 3.86 -15.65
C GLU A 89 3.25 3.93 -15.50
N PHE A 90 2.67 5.08 -15.79
CA PHE A 90 1.22 5.36 -15.76
C PHE A 90 0.55 5.19 -14.40
N CYS A 91 1.31 5.19 -13.31
CA CYS A 91 0.73 5.19 -11.96
C CYS A 91 0.14 6.56 -11.59
N THR A 92 -0.94 6.53 -10.81
CA THR A 92 -1.56 7.74 -10.26
C THR A 92 -1.67 7.62 -8.74
N ILE A 93 -1.17 8.62 -8.01
CA ILE A 93 -1.17 8.67 -6.55
C ILE A 93 -1.68 10.03 -6.10
N SER A 94 -2.83 10.06 -5.43
CA SER A 94 -3.46 11.31 -4.98
C SER A 94 -3.01 11.73 -3.59
N ARG A 95 -3.08 13.03 -3.30
CA ARG A 95 -2.94 13.59 -1.94
C ARG A 95 -4.11 13.15 -1.04
N GLY A 96 -4.02 13.45 0.25
CA GLY A 96 -5.10 13.21 1.21
C GLY A 96 -6.27 14.18 1.10
N THR A 97 -7.28 14.00 1.96
CA THR A 97 -8.44 14.88 2.12
C THR A 97 -8.66 15.25 3.59
N LEU A 98 -9.42 16.30 3.88
CA LEU A 98 -9.78 16.68 5.25
C LEU A 98 -10.76 15.70 5.92
N GLN A 99 -11.37 14.76 5.18
CA GLN A 99 -12.15 13.67 5.76
C GLN A 99 -11.26 12.60 6.41
N GLY A 100 -9.98 12.54 6.03
CA GLY A 100 -8.92 11.79 6.71
C GLY A 100 -8.08 12.69 7.62
N ASP A 101 -6.80 12.41 7.70
CA ASP A 101 -5.82 13.28 8.37
C ASP A 101 -5.07 14.21 7.41
N GLY A 102 -5.61 14.38 6.22
CA GLY A 102 -5.04 15.23 5.17
C GLY A 102 -3.84 14.63 4.43
N THR A 103 -3.52 13.37 4.66
CA THR A 103 -2.26 12.81 4.14
C THR A 103 -2.44 11.40 3.58
N THR A 104 -2.02 11.18 2.33
CA THR A 104 -1.76 9.86 1.79
C THR A 104 -0.33 9.47 2.11
N ARG A 105 -0.09 8.24 2.59
CA ARG A 105 1.23 7.75 3.00
C ARG A 105 1.59 6.45 2.33
N ILE A 106 2.83 6.38 1.84
CA ILE A 106 3.44 5.18 1.29
C ILE A 106 4.77 4.95 2.02
N GLY A 107 4.97 3.75 2.56
CA GLY A 107 6.19 3.35 3.25
C GLY A 107 7.38 3.15 2.31
N ASN A 108 8.26 2.24 2.67
CA ASN A 108 9.54 2.04 2.00
C ASN A 108 9.56 0.75 1.17
N ASP A 109 10.46 0.69 0.19
CA ASP A 109 10.79 -0.52 -0.57
C ASP A 109 9.56 -1.21 -1.17
N ASN A 110 8.63 -0.41 -1.70
CA ASN A 110 7.45 -0.93 -2.39
C ASN A 110 7.70 -1.05 -3.89
N TRP A 111 7.17 -2.11 -4.49
CA TRP A 111 7.18 -2.35 -5.93
C TRP A 111 5.78 -2.11 -6.52
N ILE A 112 5.59 -0.95 -7.12
CA ILE A 112 4.30 -0.48 -7.65
C ILE A 112 4.37 -0.58 -9.17
N MET A 113 3.70 -1.60 -9.75
CA MET A 113 3.75 -1.87 -11.19
C MET A 113 2.86 -0.90 -11.98
N ALA A 114 2.95 -0.98 -13.29
CA ALA A 114 2.28 -0.05 -14.19
C ALA A 114 0.76 0.00 -14.00
N TYR A 115 0.19 1.21 -14.20
CA TYR A 115 -1.23 1.50 -14.11
C TYR A 115 -1.86 1.30 -12.71
N VAL A 116 -1.07 1.27 -11.66
CA VAL A 116 -1.61 1.22 -10.28
C VAL A 116 -2.20 2.58 -9.92
N HIS A 117 -3.38 2.56 -9.27
CA HIS A 117 -4.00 3.73 -8.69
C HIS A 117 -4.04 3.64 -7.17
N ILE A 118 -3.53 4.68 -6.50
CA ILE A 118 -3.61 4.86 -5.05
C ILE A 118 -4.39 6.14 -4.79
N ALA A 119 -5.63 6.00 -4.30
CA ALA A 119 -6.48 7.14 -3.99
C ALA A 119 -6.04 7.84 -2.68
N HIS A 120 -6.73 8.92 -2.38
CA HIS A 120 -6.51 9.79 -1.22
C HIS A 120 -6.62 9.04 0.12
N ASP A 121 -5.88 9.51 1.11
CA ASP A 121 -5.91 9.02 2.50
C ASP A 121 -5.52 7.54 2.68
N CYS A 122 -4.97 6.90 1.65
CA CYS A 122 -4.41 5.57 1.77
C CYS A 122 -3.17 5.60 2.66
N VAL A 123 -3.01 4.55 3.49
CA VAL A 123 -1.81 4.31 4.29
C VAL A 123 -1.25 2.95 3.90
N ILE A 124 -0.10 2.97 3.23
CA ILE A 124 0.57 1.78 2.71
C ILE A 124 1.85 1.55 3.50
N GLY A 125 2.04 0.34 4.00
CA GLY A 125 3.25 -0.10 4.68
C GLY A 125 4.44 -0.23 3.73
N SER A 126 5.41 -1.02 4.15
CA SER A 126 6.67 -1.23 3.43
C SER A 126 6.73 -2.62 2.78
N HIS A 127 7.61 -2.78 1.80
CA HIS A 127 7.86 -4.05 1.09
C HIS A 127 6.63 -4.64 0.38
N CYS A 128 5.65 -3.81 0.04
CA CYS A 128 4.46 -4.24 -0.66
C CYS A 128 4.70 -4.37 -2.17
N ILE A 129 3.94 -5.26 -2.80
CA ILE A 129 3.94 -5.44 -4.26
C ILE A 129 2.53 -5.18 -4.78
N PHE A 130 2.39 -4.24 -5.69
CA PHE A 130 1.15 -3.97 -6.41
C PHE A 130 1.35 -4.34 -7.87
N ALA A 131 0.73 -5.44 -8.30
CA ALA A 131 0.79 -5.83 -9.71
C ALA A 131 -0.07 -4.90 -10.58
N ASN A 132 0.14 -4.97 -11.90
CA ASN A 132 -0.48 -4.08 -12.88
C ASN A 132 -1.98 -3.89 -12.67
N ASN A 133 -2.42 -2.63 -12.75
CA ASN A 133 -3.83 -2.23 -12.61
C ASN A 133 -4.45 -2.50 -11.22
N ALA A 134 -3.65 -2.77 -10.18
CA ALA A 134 -4.19 -2.80 -8.83
C ALA A 134 -4.70 -1.39 -8.45
N THR A 135 -5.88 -1.33 -7.81
CA THR A 135 -6.57 -0.07 -7.54
C THR A 135 -7.02 -0.01 -6.09
N LEU A 136 -6.58 1.01 -5.39
CA LEU A 136 -7.01 1.31 -4.02
C LEU A 136 -7.95 2.52 -4.04
N ALA A 137 -9.16 2.35 -3.55
CA ALA A 137 -10.05 3.48 -3.26
C ALA A 137 -9.60 4.22 -1.99
N GLY A 138 -10.22 5.36 -1.69
CA GLY A 138 -9.82 6.22 -0.57
C GLY A 138 -9.80 5.52 0.80
N HIS A 139 -8.89 5.94 1.68
CA HIS A 139 -8.76 5.48 3.07
C HIS A 139 -8.40 4.01 3.25
N VAL A 140 -7.92 3.32 2.23
CA VAL A 140 -7.45 1.93 2.34
C VAL A 140 -6.16 1.88 3.15
N ARG A 141 -6.06 0.94 4.09
CA ARG A 141 -4.86 0.68 4.87
C ARG A 141 -4.25 -0.66 4.48
N VAL A 142 -2.96 -0.67 4.17
CA VAL A 142 -2.23 -1.87 3.73
C VAL A 142 -1.05 -2.09 4.65
N GLY A 143 -0.98 -3.25 5.28
CA GLY A 143 0.15 -3.66 6.11
C GLY A 143 1.35 -4.11 5.27
N ASP A 144 2.50 -4.18 5.93
CA ASP A 144 3.78 -4.52 5.30
C ASP A 144 3.73 -5.87 4.57
N TRP A 145 4.55 -6.01 3.53
CA TRP A 145 4.72 -7.26 2.81
C TRP A 145 3.47 -7.79 2.11
N THR A 146 2.46 -6.96 1.92
CA THR A 146 1.22 -7.34 1.22
C THR A 146 1.46 -7.39 -0.29
N ILE A 147 0.85 -8.38 -0.95
CA ILE A 147 0.93 -8.54 -2.41
C ILE A 147 -0.47 -8.42 -3.01
N PHE A 148 -0.64 -7.46 -3.91
CA PHE A 148 -1.82 -7.31 -4.75
C PHE A 148 -1.56 -7.92 -6.12
N GLY A 149 -2.34 -8.93 -6.50
CA GLY A 149 -2.37 -9.47 -7.86
C GLY A 149 -2.94 -8.46 -8.85
N GLY A 150 -2.67 -8.66 -10.13
CA GLY A 150 -3.13 -7.75 -11.18
C GLY A 150 -4.65 -7.55 -11.18
N PHE A 151 -5.11 -6.34 -11.50
CA PHE A 151 -6.53 -5.96 -11.52
C PHE A 151 -7.28 -6.18 -10.20
N THR A 152 -6.58 -6.25 -9.09
CA THR A 152 -7.20 -6.31 -7.75
C THR A 152 -7.71 -4.94 -7.36
N GLY A 153 -8.97 -4.87 -6.90
CA GLY A 153 -9.57 -3.63 -6.39
C GLY A 153 -9.89 -3.71 -4.90
N ALA A 154 -9.49 -2.70 -4.13
CA ALA A 154 -9.89 -2.56 -2.72
C ALA A 154 -10.86 -1.40 -2.55
N HIS A 155 -12.04 -1.71 -1.99
CA HIS A 155 -13.05 -0.70 -1.67
C HIS A 155 -12.56 0.23 -0.56
N GLN A 156 -13.08 1.46 -0.55
CA GLN A 156 -12.72 2.46 0.46
C GLN A 156 -12.86 1.94 1.90
N PHE A 157 -11.95 2.39 2.76
CA PHE A 157 -11.86 2.03 4.17
C PHE A 157 -11.51 0.57 4.47
N CYS A 158 -11.23 -0.27 3.48
CA CYS A 158 -10.76 -1.64 3.74
C CYS A 158 -9.36 -1.63 4.37
N ARG A 159 -9.16 -2.55 5.30
CA ARG A 159 -7.86 -2.84 5.94
C ARG A 159 -7.32 -4.15 5.42
N ILE A 160 -6.13 -4.13 4.88
CA ILE A 160 -5.43 -5.30 4.36
C ILE A 160 -4.24 -5.56 5.27
N GLY A 161 -4.29 -6.66 6.02
CA GLY A 161 -3.27 -6.99 7.01
C GLY A 161 -1.93 -7.39 6.38
N ALA A 162 -0.87 -7.25 7.17
CA ALA A 162 0.49 -7.55 6.74
C ALA A 162 0.63 -8.99 6.20
N HIS A 163 1.53 -9.18 5.24
CA HIS A 163 1.81 -10.46 4.59
C HIS A 163 0.62 -11.09 3.83
N ALA A 164 -0.50 -10.40 3.66
CA ALA A 164 -1.62 -10.91 2.87
C ALA A 164 -1.24 -11.05 1.39
N PHE A 165 -1.90 -11.96 0.70
CA PHE A 165 -1.79 -12.13 -0.74
C PHE A 165 -3.18 -12.07 -1.37
N LEU A 166 -3.39 -11.11 -2.25
CA LEU A 166 -4.63 -10.91 -2.98
C LEU A 166 -4.44 -11.41 -4.42
N GLY A 167 -5.17 -12.44 -4.78
CA GLY A 167 -5.08 -13.04 -6.11
C GLY A 167 -5.59 -12.07 -7.20
N MET A 168 -5.17 -12.32 -8.45
CA MET A 168 -5.62 -11.55 -9.61
C MET A 168 -7.15 -11.43 -9.66
N TYR A 169 -7.65 -10.24 -10.06
CA TYR A 169 -9.07 -9.90 -10.13
C TYR A 169 -9.85 -9.99 -8.81
N ALA A 170 -9.19 -10.04 -7.65
CA ALA A 170 -9.90 -10.04 -6.38
C ALA A 170 -10.58 -8.68 -6.14
N ALA A 171 -11.89 -8.71 -5.86
CA ALA A 171 -12.67 -7.55 -5.43
C ALA A 171 -12.78 -7.55 -3.91
N ILE A 172 -12.08 -6.64 -3.23
CA ILE A 172 -12.01 -6.55 -1.78
C ILE A 172 -13.00 -5.50 -1.29
N ASN A 173 -14.04 -5.92 -0.59
CA ASN A 173 -15.08 -5.06 -0.01
C ASN A 173 -15.19 -5.16 1.52
N GLN A 174 -14.40 -6.03 2.13
CA GLN A 174 -14.26 -6.26 3.57
C GLN A 174 -12.78 -6.35 3.94
N ASP A 175 -12.47 -6.32 5.23
CA ASP A 175 -11.10 -6.36 5.71
C ASP A 175 -10.46 -7.74 5.48
N VAL A 176 -9.20 -7.74 5.14
CA VAL A 176 -8.39 -8.95 4.92
C VAL A 176 -7.42 -9.09 6.09
N PRO A 177 -7.56 -10.11 6.93
CA PRO A 177 -6.62 -10.33 8.04
C PRO A 177 -5.20 -10.63 7.55
N ALA A 178 -4.22 -10.32 8.39
CA ALA A 178 -2.81 -10.58 8.11
C ALA A 178 -2.57 -12.04 7.66
N TYR A 179 -1.53 -12.27 6.88
CA TYR A 179 -1.14 -13.59 6.35
C TYR A 179 -2.14 -14.27 5.40
N THR A 180 -3.36 -13.76 5.27
CA THR A 180 -4.44 -14.45 4.54
C THR A 180 -4.21 -14.37 3.03
N MET A 181 -4.43 -15.47 2.34
CA MET A 181 -4.51 -15.54 0.89
C MET A 181 -5.97 -15.44 0.45
N ILE A 182 -6.28 -14.46 -0.40
CA ILE A 182 -7.61 -14.20 -0.94
C ILE A 182 -7.61 -14.48 -2.45
N GLY A 183 -8.69 -15.02 -2.97
CA GLY A 183 -8.81 -15.22 -4.42
C GLY A 183 -10.13 -15.91 -4.81
N GLY A 184 -10.30 -16.11 -6.12
CA GLY A 184 -11.48 -16.75 -6.70
C GLY A 184 -12.59 -15.77 -7.05
N GLN A 185 -13.62 -16.30 -7.72
CA GLN A 185 -14.86 -15.62 -8.10
C GLN A 185 -16.04 -16.47 -7.61
N PRO A 186 -16.78 -16.04 -6.57
CA PRO A 186 -16.57 -14.83 -5.75
C PRO A 186 -15.28 -14.87 -4.94
N THR A 187 -14.80 -13.69 -4.57
CA THR A 187 -13.57 -13.52 -3.79
C THR A 187 -13.75 -14.08 -2.37
N ALA A 188 -12.86 -15.00 -1.96
CA ALA A 188 -12.94 -15.65 -0.65
C ALA A 188 -11.55 -16.05 -0.12
N PRO A 189 -11.41 -16.31 1.21
CA PRO A 189 -10.18 -16.82 1.79
C PRO A 189 -9.85 -18.23 1.26
N LYS A 190 -8.59 -18.41 0.83
CA LYS A 190 -8.07 -19.69 0.29
C LYS A 190 -7.07 -20.38 1.22
N GLY A 191 -6.59 -19.68 2.24
CA GLY A 191 -5.57 -20.17 3.17
C GLY A 191 -4.67 -19.05 3.64
N ILE A 192 -3.42 -19.39 3.94
CA ILE A 192 -2.38 -18.43 4.29
C ILE A 192 -1.33 -18.33 3.16
N ASN A 193 -0.64 -17.20 3.09
CA ASN A 193 0.44 -16.93 2.13
C ASN A 193 1.73 -17.68 2.52
N SER A 194 1.68 -19.03 2.58
CA SER A 194 2.79 -19.86 3.06
C SER A 194 4.10 -19.64 2.29
N GLU A 195 4.04 -19.48 0.97
CA GLU A 195 5.23 -19.28 0.15
C GLU A 195 5.87 -17.90 0.39
N GLY A 196 5.05 -16.87 0.54
CA GLY A 196 5.54 -15.53 0.94
C GLY A 196 6.21 -15.57 2.31
N LEU A 197 5.64 -16.25 3.28
CA LEU A 197 6.21 -16.39 4.62
C LEU A 197 7.55 -17.13 4.59
N LYS A 198 7.66 -18.25 3.86
CA LYS A 198 8.93 -18.98 3.69
C LYS A 198 10.03 -18.09 3.10
N ARG A 199 9.73 -17.35 2.03
CA ARG A 199 10.69 -16.43 1.38
C ARG A 199 11.16 -15.31 2.30
N ARG A 200 10.38 -14.97 3.34
CA ARG A 200 10.68 -13.96 4.35
C ARG A 200 11.31 -14.55 5.62
N GLY A 201 11.70 -15.83 5.60
CA GLY A 201 12.46 -16.49 6.67
C GLY A 201 11.61 -17.00 7.84
N PHE A 202 10.30 -17.06 7.72
CA PHE A 202 9.47 -17.71 8.74
C PHE A 202 9.78 -19.20 8.82
N SER A 203 10.00 -19.70 10.05
CA SER A 203 10.25 -21.12 10.28
C SER A 203 9.03 -21.99 9.98
N GLY A 204 9.26 -23.30 9.78
CA GLY A 204 8.17 -24.26 9.59
C GLY A 204 7.16 -24.26 10.74
N ASP A 205 7.64 -24.05 11.97
CA ASP A 205 6.81 -23.99 13.17
C ASP A 205 5.95 -22.72 13.21
N GLN A 206 6.53 -21.56 12.93
CA GLN A 206 5.78 -20.31 12.81
C GLN A 206 4.69 -20.40 11.74
N ILE A 207 5.00 -20.92 10.55
CA ILE A 207 4.02 -21.09 9.47
C ILE A 207 2.92 -22.07 9.89
N ARG A 208 3.25 -23.11 10.65
CA ARG A 208 2.26 -24.06 11.20
C ARG A 208 1.33 -23.36 12.21
N ASN A 209 1.88 -22.54 13.11
CA ASN A 209 1.12 -21.78 14.10
C ASN A 209 0.18 -20.77 13.43
N ILE A 210 0.65 -20.01 12.47
CA ILE A 210 -0.17 -19.09 11.65
C ILE A 210 -1.29 -19.86 10.91
N ARG A 211 -0.99 -21.03 10.36
CA ARG A 211 -2.00 -21.88 9.71
C ARG A 211 -3.06 -22.39 10.69
N ASN A 212 -2.68 -22.73 11.91
CA ASN A 212 -3.61 -23.15 12.95
C ASN A 212 -4.49 -21.97 13.39
N ALA A 213 -3.91 -20.78 13.57
CA ALA A 213 -4.66 -19.55 13.84
C ALA A 213 -5.69 -19.26 12.73
N TYR A 214 -5.30 -19.36 11.46
CA TYR A 214 -6.23 -19.25 10.33
C TYR A 214 -7.39 -20.26 10.43
N LYS A 215 -7.12 -21.54 10.78
CA LYS A 215 -8.17 -22.56 10.93
C LYS A 215 -9.15 -22.22 12.06
N ILE A 216 -8.67 -21.65 13.17
CA ILE A 216 -9.53 -21.19 14.28
C ILE A 216 -10.52 -20.14 13.78
N VAL A 217 -10.10 -19.19 12.94
CA VAL A 217 -10.97 -18.13 12.42
C VAL A 217 -11.92 -18.63 11.33
N TYR A 218 -11.43 -19.45 10.39
CA TYR A 218 -12.13 -19.73 9.14
C TYR A 218 -12.72 -21.14 9.05
N ARG A 219 -12.34 -22.08 9.94
CA ARG A 219 -12.72 -23.49 9.84
C ARG A 219 -13.37 -24.07 11.10
N SER A 220 -13.31 -23.37 12.23
CA SER A 220 -13.89 -23.88 13.49
C SER A 220 -15.40 -23.71 13.60
N GLY A 221 -16.02 -22.86 12.78
CA GLY A 221 -17.41 -22.45 12.93
C GLY A 221 -17.68 -21.50 14.11
N ALA A 222 -16.65 -21.12 14.86
CA ALA A 222 -16.79 -20.21 16.00
C ALA A 222 -17.14 -18.79 15.57
N LYS A 223 -17.82 -18.06 16.46
CA LYS A 223 -18.00 -16.60 16.30
C LYS A 223 -16.62 -15.92 16.34
N LEU A 224 -16.45 -14.87 15.53
CA LEU A 224 -15.17 -14.14 15.44
C LEU A 224 -14.66 -13.68 16.81
N SER A 225 -15.55 -13.15 17.66
CA SER A 225 -15.19 -12.70 19.00
C SER A 225 -14.62 -13.81 19.90
N LYS A 226 -15.10 -15.06 19.75
CA LYS A 226 -14.52 -16.22 20.44
C LYS A 226 -13.17 -16.59 19.84
N ALA A 227 -13.08 -16.67 18.52
CA ALA A 227 -11.82 -16.98 17.83
C ALA A 227 -10.70 -15.99 18.23
N ILE A 228 -11.00 -14.69 18.34
CA ILE A 228 -10.04 -13.68 18.79
C ILE A 228 -9.56 -14.01 20.22
N LYS A 229 -10.47 -14.27 21.17
CA LYS A 229 -10.08 -14.60 22.56
C LYS A 229 -9.21 -15.86 22.65
N ASP A 230 -9.57 -16.89 21.89
CA ASP A 230 -8.81 -18.14 21.83
C ASP A 230 -7.38 -17.86 21.30
N LEU A 231 -7.25 -17.03 20.26
CA LEU A 231 -5.94 -16.65 19.70
C LEU A 231 -5.13 -15.75 20.63
N GLU A 232 -5.76 -14.80 21.33
CA GLU A 232 -5.08 -13.93 22.30
C GLU A 232 -4.38 -14.73 23.39
N SER A 233 -5.00 -15.84 23.85
CA SER A 233 -4.38 -16.72 24.84
C SER A 233 -3.15 -17.47 24.34
N MET A 234 -2.96 -17.56 23.01
CA MET A 234 -1.84 -18.26 22.37
C MET A 234 -0.67 -17.34 22.03
N VAL A 235 -0.86 -16.01 22.01
CA VAL A 235 0.18 -15.04 21.56
C VAL A 235 1.46 -15.14 22.40
N ALA A 236 1.34 -15.37 23.73
CA ALA A 236 2.51 -15.46 24.62
C ALA A 236 3.49 -16.59 24.22
N GLU A 237 2.96 -17.72 23.71
CA GLU A 237 3.76 -18.86 23.24
C GLU A 237 4.03 -18.83 21.75
N GLN A 238 3.25 -18.08 20.99
CA GLN A 238 3.28 -17.99 19.52
C GLN A 238 3.23 -16.53 19.08
N PRO A 239 4.29 -15.72 19.33
CA PRO A 239 4.27 -14.28 19.08
C PRO A 239 4.04 -13.92 17.60
N GLU A 240 4.36 -14.81 16.67
CA GLU A 240 4.13 -14.61 15.24
C GLU A 240 2.65 -14.45 14.85
N ILE A 241 1.70 -14.88 15.71
CA ILE A 241 0.27 -14.69 15.43
C ILE A 241 -0.27 -13.36 15.93
N GLU A 242 0.51 -12.55 16.64
CA GLU A 242 0.07 -11.27 17.21
C GLU A 242 -0.50 -10.35 16.13
N ILE A 243 0.21 -10.12 15.03
CA ILE A 243 -0.28 -9.25 13.95
C ILE A 243 -1.54 -9.80 13.27
N PHE A 244 -1.77 -11.12 13.32
CA PHE A 244 -3.03 -11.70 12.86
C PHE A 244 -4.16 -11.32 13.80
N VAL A 245 -3.96 -11.46 15.11
CA VAL A 245 -4.92 -11.07 16.14
C VAL A 245 -5.24 -9.58 16.05
N ASP A 246 -4.23 -8.72 15.93
CA ASP A 246 -4.40 -7.28 15.81
C ASP A 246 -5.19 -6.89 14.56
N SER A 247 -4.94 -7.56 13.44
CA SER A 247 -5.71 -7.35 12.20
C SER A 247 -7.19 -7.74 12.33
N LEU A 248 -7.50 -8.75 13.14
CA LEU A 248 -8.89 -9.15 13.44
C LEU A 248 -9.58 -8.14 14.38
N LYS A 249 -8.86 -7.65 15.40
CA LYS A 249 -9.37 -6.68 16.39
C LYS A 249 -9.61 -5.31 15.77
N SER A 250 -8.75 -4.89 14.85
CA SER A 250 -8.85 -3.59 14.18
C SER A 250 -9.84 -3.58 13.02
N SER A 251 -10.51 -4.70 12.72
CA SER A 251 -11.46 -4.78 11.61
C SER A 251 -12.71 -3.94 11.89
N GLU A 252 -13.01 -3.01 10.99
CA GLU A 252 -14.18 -2.13 11.08
C GLU A 252 -15.29 -2.51 10.07
N ARG A 253 -14.91 -3.10 8.94
CA ARG A 253 -15.83 -3.51 7.87
C ARG A 253 -16.24 -4.99 7.96
N GLY A 254 -15.83 -5.70 9.02
CA GLY A 254 -15.87 -7.15 9.08
C GLY A 254 -14.83 -7.79 8.16
N ILE A 255 -14.43 -9.01 8.49
CA ILE A 255 -13.45 -9.75 7.69
C ILE A 255 -14.10 -10.49 6.53
N ILE A 256 -13.40 -10.57 5.41
CA ILE A 256 -13.81 -11.39 4.27
C ILE A 256 -13.90 -12.87 4.66
N ARG A 257 -14.99 -13.55 4.26
CA ARG A 257 -15.27 -14.96 4.60
C ARG A 257 -15.76 -15.77 3.39
#